data_eb604fa24d5cad6c5d38ae3c91d8ec2d
#
_entry.id   eb604fa24d5cad6c5d38ae3c91d8ec2d
#
_cell.length_a   1.000
_cell.length_b   1.000
_cell.length_c   1.000
_cell.angle_alpha   90.00
_cell.angle_beta   90.00
_cell.angle_gamma   90.00
#
_symmetry.space_group_name_H-M   'P 1'
#
loop_
_entity.id
_entity.type
_entity.pdbx_description
1 polymer ?
#
loop_
_entity_poly.entity_id
_entity_poly.type
_entity_poly.pdbx_seq_one_letter_code
_entity_poly.pdbx_strand_id
1 'polypeptide(L)'
;MEQDVLLRMEGICKSFPGVKALYNVSLTVHRGTVHALMGENGAGKSTLMKCLFGIYAKDKGSIYLEGQEINFKSSKEALDNGVAMVHQELNQALKRNVMDNIWLGRYPTKGIAVDEKKMYKDTMAVFKELDINVDPYRIMSTMPVSQRQMVEIAKLSPTTPRSSCSTSPPLP
;
A
#
# COMPACT_ATOMS: atom_id res chain seq x y z
N MET A 1 -6.72 4.89 -27.24
CA MET A 1 -6.69 5.75 -26.03
C MET A 1 -7.13 5.01 -24.76
N GLU A 2 -7.82 3.85 -24.86
CA GLU A 2 -8.19 3.03 -23.68
C GLU A 2 -7.03 2.20 -23.08
N GLN A 3 -5.98 1.96 -23.86
CA GLN A 3 -4.85 1.10 -23.44
C GLN A 3 -3.92 1.72 -22.36
N ASP A 4 -4.13 2.98 -21.98
CA ASP A 4 -3.27 3.69 -21.02
C ASP A 4 -3.92 3.92 -19.66
N VAL A 5 -5.15 3.48 -19.45
CA VAL A 5 -5.85 3.61 -18.18
C VAL A 5 -5.41 2.50 -17.24
N LEU A 6 -4.74 2.89 -16.13
CA LEU A 6 -4.32 1.96 -15.08
C LEU A 6 -5.46 1.63 -14.13
N LEU A 7 -6.17 2.67 -13.65
CA LEU A 7 -7.25 2.54 -12.68
C LEU A 7 -8.46 3.32 -13.16
N ARG A 8 -9.64 2.71 -13.08
CA ARG A 8 -10.92 3.36 -13.34
C ARG A 8 -11.92 2.98 -12.25
N MET A 9 -12.48 3.98 -11.60
CA MET A 9 -13.55 3.85 -10.61
C MET A 9 -14.78 4.54 -11.18
N GLU A 10 -15.93 3.88 -11.18
CA GLU A 10 -17.15 4.36 -11.82
C GLU A 10 -18.33 4.28 -10.86
N GLY A 11 -19.00 5.42 -10.67
CA GLY A 11 -20.25 5.49 -9.93
C GLY A 11 -20.14 5.05 -8.47
N ILE A 12 -18.98 5.23 -7.84
CA ILE A 12 -18.74 4.75 -6.48
C ILE A 12 -19.62 5.48 -5.49
N CYS A 13 -20.37 4.68 -4.73
CA CYS A 13 -21.17 5.16 -3.61
C CYS A 13 -20.71 4.49 -2.33
N LYS A 14 -20.68 5.26 -1.25
CA LYS A 14 -20.44 4.78 0.11
C LYS A 14 -21.17 5.60 1.13
N SER A 15 -21.98 4.95 1.97
CA SER A 15 -22.69 5.57 3.07
C SER A 15 -22.25 4.96 4.40
N PHE A 16 -22.24 5.79 5.43
CA PHE A 16 -22.11 5.40 6.82
C PHE A 16 -23.37 5.87 7.58
N PRO A 17 -23.65 5.35 8.78
CA PRO A 17 -24.78 5.82 9.56
C PRO A 17 -24.83 7.36 9.65
N GLY A 18 -25.88 7.96 9.10
CA GLY A 18 -26.08 9.41 9.09
C GLY A 18 -25.31 10.21 8.04
N VAL A 19 -24.38 9.61 7.26
CA VAL A 19 -23.55 10.36 6.30
C VAL A 19 -23.41 9.61 4.98
N LYS A 20 -23.70 10.27 3.85
CA LYS A 20 -23.31 9.82 2.51
C LYS A 20 -21.91 10.33 2.20
N ALA A 21 -20.91 9.50 2.40
CA ALA A 21 -19.50 9.87 2.22
C ALA A 21 -19.07 9.93 0.75
N LEU A 22 -19.65 9.09 -0.11
CA LEU A 22 -19.44 9.11 -1.56
C LEU A 22 -20.79 8.96 -2.26
N TYR A 23 -21.01 9.76 -3.29
CA TYR A 23 -22.21 9.67 -4.11
C TYR A 23 -21.85 9.79 -5.60
N ASN A 24 -21.98 8.70 -6.34
CA ASN A 24 -21.71 8.61 -7.77
C ASN A 24 -20.34 9.18 -8.19
N VAL A 25 -19.29 8.86 -7.42
CA VAL A 25 -17.93 9.37 -7.65
C VAL A 25 -17.20 8.51 -8.66
N SER A 26 -16.57 9.16 -9.64
CA SER A 26 -15.74 8.49 -10.65
C SER A 26 -14.33 9.07 -10.65
N LEU A 27 -13.33 8.20 -10.92
CA LEU A 27 -11.92 8.56 -10.98
C LEU A 27 -11.24 7.72 -12.06
N THR A 28 -10.43 8.35 -12.90
CA THR A 28 -9.60 7.65 -13.88
C THR A 28 -8.15 8.06 -13.68
N VAL A 29 -7.25 7.07 -13.60
CA VAL A 29 -5.79 7.28 -13.45
C VAL A 29 -5.08 6.57 -14.57
N HIS A 30 -4.19 7.28 -15.25
CA HIS A 30 -3.38 6.74 -16.34
C HIS A 30 -2.06 6.17 -15.83
N ARG A 31 -1.53 5.20 -16.56
CA ARG A 31 -0.25 4.57 -16.24
C ARG A 31 0.90 5.59 -16.29
N GLY A 32 1.80 5.50 -15.32
CA GLY A 32 3.00 6.36 -15.27
C GLY A 32 2.73 7.83 -14.91
N THR A 33 1.52 8.18 -14.47
CA THR A 33 1.17 9.55 -14.09
C THR A 33 1.06 9.72 -12.57
N VAL A 34 1.26 10.96 -12.12
CA VAL A 34 0.89 11.40 -10.77
C VAL A 34 -0.45 12.10 -10.84
N HIS A 35 -1.44 11.56 -10.12
CA HIS A 35 -2.79 12.11 -10.09
C HIS A 35 -3.10 12.72 -8.72
N ALA A 36 -3.33 14.04 -8.67
CA ALA A 36 -3.66 14.76 -7.44
C ALA A 36 -5.18 14.73 -7.20
N LEU A 37 -5.61 14.15 -6.08
CA LEU A 37 -7.00 14.17 -5.65
C LEU A 37 -7.23 15.35 -4.70
N MET A 38 -7.83 16.41 -5.20
CA MET A 38 -8.06 17.67 -4.47
C MET A 38 -9.48 17.76 -3.92
N GLY A 39 -9.66 18.53 -2.85
CA GLY A 39 -10.95 18.79 -2.21
C GLY A 39 -10.80 19.10 -0.72
N GLU A 40 -11.85 19.64 -0.12
CA GLU A 40 -11.89 20.01 1.30
C GLU A 40 -11.78 18.81 2.24
N ASN A 41 -11.50 19.07 3.52
CA ASN A 41 -11.56 18.04 4.54
C ASN A 41 -13.01 17.53 4.66
N GLY A 42 -13.16 16.20 4.67
CA GLY A 42 -14.49 15.58 4.65
C GLY A 42 -15.08 15.32 3.25
N ALA A 43 -14.47 15.80 2.16
CA ALA A 43 -14.95 15.60 0.78
C ALA A 43 -14.93 14.13 0.28
N GLY A 44 -14.63 13.15 1.13
CA GLY A 44 -14.66 11.74 0.77
C GLY A 44 -13.38 11.17 0.15
N LYS A 45 -12.32 11.98 -0.04
CA LYS A 45 -11.05 11.53 -0.67
C LYS A 45 -10.48 10.26 -0.04
N SER A 46 -10.31 10.27 1.28
CA SER A 46 -9.78 9.11 2.01
C SER A 46 -10.74 7.92 1.99
N THR A 47 -12.06 8.17 1.94
CA THR A 47 -13.06 7.11 1.82
C THR A 47 -12.98 6.44 0.46
N LEU A 48 -12.79 7.20 -0.62
CA LEU A 48 -12.60 6.66 -1.97
C LEU A 48 -11.37 5.75 -2.04
N MET A 49 -10.23 6.21 -1.50
CA MET A 49 -9.01 5.42 -1.45
C MET A 49 -9.15 4.17 -0.57
N LYS A 50 -9.85 4.26 0.55
CA LYS A 50 -10.13 3.10 1.42
C LYS A 50 -11.08 2.09 0.75
N CYS A 51 -11.98 2.51 -0.14
CA CYS A 51 -12.77 1.60 -0.97
C CYS A 51 -11.90 0.88 -2.01
N LEU A 52 -10.99 1.59 -2.67
CA LEU A 52 -10.01 0.98 -3.59
C LEU A 52 -9.13 -0.06 -2.87
N PHE A 53 -8.67 0.26 -1.67
CA PHE A 53 -7.75 -0.58 -0.90
C PHE A 53 -8.45 -1.73 -0.14
N GLY A 54 -9.77 -1.89 -0.28
CA GLY A 54 -10.53 -2.98 0.36
C GLY A 54 -10.71 -2.84 1.87
N ILE A 55 -10.46 -1.64 2.44
CA ILE A 55 -10.76 -1.33 3.86
C ILE A 55 -12.26 -1.13 4.06
N TYR A 56 -12.91 -0.45 3.09
CA TYR A 56 -14.35 -0.28 3.07
C TYR A 56 -14.95 -0.96 1.84
N ALA A 57 -15.98 -1.77 2.03
CA ALA A 57 -16.78 -2.24 0.92
C ALA A 57 -17.57 -1.06 0.33
N LYS A 58 -17.50 -0.86 -0.99
CA LYS A 58 -18.36 0.09 -1.69
C LYS A 58 -19.81 -0.38 -1.68
N ASP A 59 -20.76 0.54 -1.63
CA ASP A 59 -22.20 0.20 -1.66
C ASP A 59 -22.68 0.03 -3.10
N LYS A 60 -22.13 0.83 -4.06
CA LYS A 60 -22.43 0.77 -5.50
C LYS A 60 -21.20 1.18 -6.31
N GLY A 61 -21.27 0.91 -7.62
CA GLY A 61 -20.25 1.25 -8.59
C GLY A 61 -19.25 0.13 -8.84
N SER A 62 -18.35 0.33 -9.80
CA SER A 62 -17.34 -0.65 -10.20
C SER A 62 -15.94 -0.05 -10.16
N ILE A 63 -14.94 -0.88 -9.87
CA ILE A 63 -13.52 -0.51 -9.87
C ILE A 63 -12.82 -1.45 -10.84
N TYR A 64 -12.02 -0.87 -11.74
CA TYR A 64 -11.24 -1.60 -12.74
C TYR A 64 -9.76 -1.27 -12.57
N LEU A 65 -8.93 -2.29 -12.47
CA LEU A 65 -7.48 -2.17 -12.47
C LEU A 65 -6.96 -2.90 -13.72
N GLU A 66 -6.21 -2.19 -14.56
CA GLU A 66 -5.70 -2.74 -15.84
C GLU A 66 -6.80 -3.36 -16.71
N GLY A 67 -8.00 -2.76 -16.71
CA GLY A 67 -9.17 -3.22 -17.46
C GLY A 67 -9.93 -4.36 -16.81
N GLN A 68 -9.43 -4.97 -15.73
CA GLN A 68 -10.13 -6.04 -15.01
C GLN A 68 -10.92 -5.47 -13.83
N GLU A 69 -12.17 -5.90 -13.69
CA GLU A 69 -12.99 -5.52 -12.54
C GLU A 69 -12.43 -6.15 -11.26
N ILE A 70 -12.21 -5.31 -10.25
CA ILE A 70 -11.69 -5.72 -8.95
C ILE A 70 -12.67 -5.36 -7.82
N ASN A 71 -12.63 -6.14 -6.75
CA ASN A 71 -13.38 -5.87 -5.54
C ASN A 71 -12.66 -6.49 -4.33
N PHE A 72 -11.57 -5.85 -3.92
CA PHE A 72 -10.74 -6.34 -2.82
C PHE A 72 -11.53 -6.40 -1.52
N LYS A 73 -11.43 -7.52 -0.83
CA LYS A 73 -12.09 -7.75 0.47
C LYS A 73 -11.16 -7.46 1.65
N SER A 74 -9.89 -7.18 1.38
CA SER A 74 -8.89 -6.87 2.39
C SER A 74 -7.72 -6.07 1.81
N SER A 75 -7.04 -5.34 2.69
CA SER A 75 -5.81 -4.62 2.33
C SER A 75 -4.69 -5.55 1.85
N LYS A 76 -4.67 -6.80 2.33
CA LYS A 76 -3.71 -7.81 1.88
C LYS A 76 -3.95 -8.15 0.41
N GLU A 77 -5.20 -8.40 0.03
CA GLU A 77 -5.58 -8.70 -1.36
C GLU A 77 -5.23 -7.53 -2.29
N ALA A 78 -5.47 -6.28 -1.87
CA ALA A 78 -5.06 -5.09 -2.61
C ALA A 78 -3.53 -5.03 -2.82
N LEU A 79 -2.76 -5.29 -1.76
CA LEU A 79 -1.30 -5.34 -1.83
C LEU A 79 -0.79 -6.44 -2.77
N ASP A 80 -1.37 -7.63 -2.71
CA ASP A 80 -1.01 -8.77 -3.56
C ASP A 80 -1.28 -8.48 -5.04
N ASN A 81 -2.26 -7.60 -5.33
CA ASN A 81 -2.60 -7.12 -6.68
C ASN A 81 -1.91 -5.81 -7.07
N GLY A 82 -0.90 -5.37 -6.34
CA GLY A 82 -0.09 -4.21 -6.72
C GLY A 82 -0.62 -2.85 -6.25
N VAL A 83 -1.75 -2.80 -5.56
CA VAL A 83 -2.27 -1.57 -4.97
C VAL A 83 -1.69 -1.40 -3.58
N ALA A 84 -0.99 -0.30 -3.33
CA ALA A 84 -0.41 0.03 -2.03
C ALA A 84 -0.94 1.39 -1.55
N MET A 85 -1.06 1.57 -0.24
CA MET A 85 -1.55 2.81 0.36
C MET A 85 -0.65 3.24 1.53
N VAL A 86 -0.22 4.51 1.51
CA VAL A 86 0.40 5.15 2.67
C VAL A 86 -0.70 5.75 3.54
N HIS A 87 -0.76 5.34 4.79
CA HIS A 87 -1.70 5.91 5.74
C HIS A 87 -1.17 7.24 6.29
N GLN A 88 -2.09 8.16 6.61
CA GLN A 88 -1.73 9.41 7.25
C GLN A 88 -1.19 9.19 8.68
N GLU A 89 -1.68 8.17 9.35
CA GLU A 89 -1.16 7.73 10.66
C GLU A 89 -0.01 6.75 10.46
N LEU A 90 1.10 7.02 11.14
CA LEU A 90 2.30 6.17 11.10
C LEU A 90 2.07 4.95 12.00
N ASN A 91 1.61 3.85 11.42
CA ASN A 91 1.42 2.56 12.10
C ASN A 91 2.75 1.80 12.20
N GLN A 92 3.69 2.34 12.98
CA GLN A 92 5.03 1.83 13.11
C GLN A 92 5.29 1.21 14.48
N ALA A 93 6.06 0.14 14.51
CA ALA A 93 6.55 -0.47 15.74
C ALA A 93 7.70 0.36 16.31
N LEU A 94 7.38 1.42 17.08
CA LEU A 94 8.35 2.43 17.54
C LEU A 94 9.52 1.85 18.35
N LYS A 95 9.31 0.73 19.05
CA LYS A 95 10.34 0.04 19.85
C LYS A 95 11.21 -0.91 19.02
N ARG A 96 10.94 -1.07 17.74
CA ARG A 96 11.71 -1.88 16.80
C ARG A 96 12.60 -0.99 15.93
N ASN A 97 13.62 -1.60 15.32
CA ASN A 97 14.49 -0.90 14.38
C ASN A 97 13.78 -0.65 13.04
N VAL A 98 14.43 0.13 12.19
CA VAL A 98 13.96 0.50 10.85
C VAL A 98 13.76 -0.73 9.96
N MET A 99 14.74 -1.62 9.93
CA MET A 99 14.70 -2.84 9.12
C MET A 99 13.53 -3.74 9.53
N ASP A 100 13.30 -3.95 10.82
CA ASP A 100 12.14 -4.69 11.32
C ASP A 100 10.81 -4.08 10.87
N ASN A 101 10.70 -2.74 10.87
CA ASN A 101 9.50 -2.05 10.40
C ASN A 101 9.25 -2.22 8.91
N ILE A 102 10.30 -2.19 8.08
CA ILE A 102 10.19 -2.42 6.63
C ILE A 102 9.70 -3.83 6.34
N TRP A 103 10.23 -4.83 7.07
CA TRP A 103 9.93 -6.24 6.83
C TRP A 103 8.79 -6.80 7.68
N LEU A 104 8.12 -5.99 8.48
CA LEU A 104 7.05 -6.42 9.36
C LEU A 104 5.98 -7.21 8.59
N GLY A 105 5.75 -8.47 9.02
CA GLY A 105 4.78 -9.38 8.40
C GLY A 105 5.27 -10.08 7.11
N ARG A 106 6.53 -9.85 6.69
CA ARG A 106 7.11 -10.44 5.45
C ARG A 106 8.62 -10.71 5.58
N TYR A 107 9.05 -11.18 6.73
CA TYR A 107 10.46 -11.49 6.98
C TYR A 107 10.99 -12.56 6.00
N PRO A 108 12.09 -12.31 5.27
CA PRO A 108 12.75 -13.36 4.50
C PRO A 108 13.27 -14.43 5.45
N THR A 109 13.09 -15.68 5.09
CA THR A 109 13.49 -16.83 5.92
C THR A 109 14.51 -17.70 5.19
N LYS A 110 15.42 -18.26 5.97
CA LYS A 110 16.33 -19.32 5.53
C LYS A 110 16.05 -20.55 6.40
N GLY A 111 15.24 -21.47 5.90
CA GLY A 111 14.66 -22.53 6.71
C GLY A 111 13.68 -21.98 7.73
N ILE A 112 13.90 -22.25 9.02
CA ILE A 112 13.04 -21.80 10.12
C ILE A 112 13.45 -20.41 10.66
N ALA A 113 14.66 -19.96 10.38
CA ALA A 113 15.22 -18.72 10.91
C ALA A 113 15.03 -17.54 9.92
N VAL A 114 14.95 -16.32 10.48
CA VAL A 114 14.93 -15.08 9.69
C VAL A 114 16.31 -14.86 9.06
N ASP A 115 16.36 -14.53 7.77
CA ASP A 115 17.58 -14.19 7.05
C ASP A 115 17.87 -12.67 7.19
N GLU A 116 18.49 -12.30 8.30
CA GLU A 116 18.86 -10.91 8.57
C GLU A 116 19.83 -10.33 7.51
N LYS A 117 20.74 -11.15 6.96
CA LYS A 117 21.68 -10.69 5.94
C LYS A 117 20.96 -10.27 4.67
N LYS A 118 19.97 -11.07 4.26
CA LYS A 118 19.10 -10.76 3.14
C LYS A 118 18.26 -9.50 3.43
N MET A 119 17.65 -9.42 4.61
CA MET A 119 16.89 -8.23 5.04
C MET A 119 17.73 -6.96 4.94
N TYR A 120 18.94 -6.97 5.48
CA TYR A 120 19.84 -5.84 5.44
C TYR A 120 20.20 -5.44 4.01
N LYS A 121 20.62 -6.43 3.18
CA LYS A 121 20.97 -6.20 1.79
C LYS A 121 19.83 -5.56 0.99
N ASP A 122 18.64 -6.12 1.12
CA ASP A 122 17.47 -5.67 0.39
C ASP A 122 16.99 -4.30 0.90
N THR A 123 17.08 -4.03 2.21
CA THR A 123 16.81 -2.70 2.80
C THR A 123 17.76 -1.64 2.24
N MET A 124 19.06 -1.95 2.18
CA MET A 124 20.04 -1.02 1.64
C MET A 124 19.85 -0.75 0.15
N ALA A 125 19.38 -1.74 -0.62
CA ALA A 125 19.03 -1.56 -2.03
C ALA A 125 17.87 -0.56 -2.20
N VAL A 126 16.80 -0.71 -1.42
CA VAL A 126 15.67 0.22 -1.40
C VAL A 126 16.11 1.63 -0.95
N PHE A 127 16.92 1.72 0.07
CA PHE A 127 17.43 3.01 0.56
C PHE A 127 18.26 3.74 -0.47
N LYS A 128 19.10 3.01 -1.20
CA LYS A 128 19.89 3.57 -2.30
C LYS A 128 18.99 4.08 -3.45
N GLU A 129 17.95 3.33 -3.80
CA GLU A 129 17.00 3.72 -4.86
C GLU A 129 16.22 4.98 -4.50
N LEU A 130 15.83 5.12 -3.22
CA LEU A 130 15.02 6.23 -2.72
C LEU A 130 15.86 7.37 -2.12
N ASP A 131 17.19 7.32 -2.22
CA ASP A 131 18.14 8.28 -1.61
C ASP A 131 17.90 8.51 -0.10
N ILE A 132 17.63 7.41 0.63
CA ILE A 132 17.38 7.42 2.06
C ILE A 132 18.69 7.17 2.82
N ASN A 133 19.11 8.15 3.59
CA ASN A 133 20.28 8.04 4.45
C ASN A 133 19.88 7.80 5.92
N VAL A 134 19.54 6.55 6.22
CA VAL A 134 19.12 6.11 7.56
C VAL A 134 19.78 4.76 7.87
N ASP A 135 20.27 4.60 9.11
CA ASP A 135 20.78 3.31 9.58
C ASP A 135 19.63 2.30 9.74
N PRO A 136 19.65 1.13 9.06
CA PRO A 136 18.64 0.10 9.19
C PRO A 136 18.43 -0.45 10.61
N TYR A 137 19.44 -0.37 11.45
CA TYR A 137 19.38 -0.83 12.86
C TYR A 137 18.90 0.24 13.82
N ARG A 138 18.75 1.49 13.38
CA ARG A 138 18.27 2.57 14.25
C ARG A 138 16.86 2.31 14.75
N ILE A 139 16.61 2.57 16.03
CA ILE A 139 15.29 2.41 16.65
C ILE A 139 14.35 3.52 16.17
N MET A 140 13.14 3.15 15.72
CA MET A 140 12.17 4.08 15.16
C MET A 140 11.79 5.23 16.09
N SER A 141 11.66 4.99 17.41
CA SER A 141 11.31 6.03 18.38
C SER A 141 12.34 7.16 18.48
N THR A 142 13.61 6.93 18.12
CA THR A 142 14.68 7.93 18.17
C THR A 142 14.74 8.81 16.92
N MET A 143 13.88 8.57 15.95
CA MET A 143 13.88 9.24 14.66
C MET A 143 12.85 10.37 14.60
N PRO A 144 13.16 11.49 13.93
CA PRO A 144 12.20 12.52 13.64
C PRO A 144 11.09 11.99 12.72
N VAL A 145 9.92 12.62 12.77
CA VAL A 145 8.72 12.20 12.00
C VAL A 145 8.99 12.11 10.50
N SER A 146 9.75 13.06 9.95
CA SER A 146 10.11 13.07 8.53
C SER A 146 10.89 11.82 8.10
N GLN A 147 11.88 11.39 8.88
CA GLN A 147 12.61 10.16 8.60
C GLN A 147 11.73 8.91 8.75
N ARG A 148 10.83 8.91 9.74
CA ARG A 148 9.85 7.82 9.88
C ARG A 148 8.90 7.72 8.70
N GLN A 149 8.49 8.85 8.10
CA GLN A 149 7.70 8.86 6.87
C GLN A 149 8.47 8.28 5.68
N MET A 150 9.77 8.57 5.55
CA MET A 150 10.62 7.97 4.51
C MET A 150 10.70 6.44 4.65
N VAL A 151 10.78 5.93 5.87
CA VAL A 151 10.75 4.47 6.13
C VAL A 151 9.41 3.86 5.69
N GLU A 152 8.29 4.56 5.89
CA GLU A 152 6.97 4.10 5.45
C GLU A 152 6.87 4.04 3.92
N ILE A 153 7.45 5.01 3.22
CA ILE A 153 7.56 4.99 1.75
C ILE A 153 8.44 3.81 1.30
N ALA A 154 9.60 3.61 1.93
CA ALA A 154 10.50 2.50 1.62
C ALA A 154 9.84 1.13 1.78
N LYS A 155 8.96 0.98 2.77
CA LYS A 155 8.18 -0.24 3.00
C LYS A 155 7.26 -0.60 1.83
N LEU A 156 6.83 0.38 1.05
CA LEU A 156 5.92 0.19 -0.09
C LEU A 156 6.65 0.06 -1.44
N SER A 157 7.99 0.23 -1.45
CA SER A 157 8.76 0.11 -2.69
C SER A 157 8.54 -1.26 -3.34
N PRO A 158 8.33 -1.32 -4.67
CA PRO A 158 8.18 -2.58 -5.41
C PRO A 158 9.44 -3.45 -5.38
N THR A 159 10.61 -2.87 -5.12
CA THR A 159 11.87 -3.59 -4.92
C THR A 159 11.95 -4.29 -3.56
N THR A 160 11.06 -3.95 -2.63
CA THR A 160 10.93 -4.74 -1.40
C THR A 160 10.24 -6.07 -1.77
N PRO A 161 10.94 -7.23 -1.71
CA PRO A 161 10.39 -8.50 -2.15
C PRO A 161 9.06 -8.79 -1.45
N ARG A 162 7.99 -8.83 -2.23
CA ARG A 162 6.71 -9.33 -1.74
C ARG A 162 6.90 -10.83 -1.61
N SER A 163 6.75 -11.38 -0.42
CA SER A 163 6.75 -12.82 -0.24
C SER A 163 5.61 -13.39 -1.07
N SER A 164 5.94 -14.01 -2.19
CA SER A 164 5.04 -14.90 -2.89
C SER A 164 4.79 -16.10 -1.99
N CYS A 165 3.84 -16.00 -1.08
CA CYS A 165 3.26 -17.16 -0.45
C CYS A 165 2.31 -17.79 -1.47
N SER A 166 2.88 -18.38 -2.51
CA SER A 166 2.17 -19.33 -3.38
C SER A 166 2.13 -20.66 -2.64
N THR A 167 1.23 -20.81 -1.70
CA THR A 167 0.79 -22.13 -1.28
C THR A 167 -0.48 -22.48 -2.03
N SER A 168 -0.30 -22.98 -3.23
CA SER A 168 -1.29 -23.86 -3.85
C SER A 168 -0.52 -24.91 -4.63
N PRO A 169 -0.51 -26.16 -4.18
CA PRO A 169 -0.09 -27.25 -5.04
C PRO A 169 -1.10 -27.36 -6.20
N PRO A 170 -0.69 -27.71 -7.41
CA PRO A 170 -1.62 -28.02 -8.47
C PRO A 170 -2.46 -29.22 -8.03
N LEU A 171 -3.76 -29.06 -8.10
CA LEU A 171 -4.70 -30.19 -7.96
C LEU A 171 -4.55 -31.09 -9.15
N PRO A 172 -4.67 -32.41 -8.95
CA PRO A 172 -4.54 -33.43 -9.98
C PRO A 172 -5.62 -33.39 -11.04
#